data_40502679ce0a12eae200846cf9d11816
#
_entry.id   40502679ce0a12eae200846cf9d11816
#
_cell.length_a   1.000
_cell.length_b   1.000
_cell.length_c   1.000
_cell.angle_alpha   90.00
_cell.angle_beta   90.00
_cell.angle_gamma   90.00
#
_symmetry.space_group_name_H-M   'P 1'
#
loop_
_entity.id
_entity.type
_entity.pdbx_description
1 polymer ?
#
loop_
_entity_poly.entity_id
_entity_poly.type
_entity_poly.pdbx_seq_one_letter_code
_entity_poly.pdbx_strand_id
1 'polypeptide(L)'
;RVNPLHASARNQALHHFVAKAQWSDVEVLRRVCQWVVPHMNFSRGGWWIIDDTGFPKKGVHSVGVARQYCGMLGKQDKCQVAVSVSLACDQGSIPVAWQLYLPQDWAQDAERRKRTGVPESVRFATKTQIALHQLRTLLSEGAPRHCVLADAGYGVDTAFRQALSDMGLHYAVGVTSAVVVWPPGVEPLPP
;
A
#
# COMPACT_ATOMS: atom_id res chain seq x y z
N ARG A 1 -21.16 31.18 -9.54
CA ARG A 1 -20.79 31.47 -8.12
C ARG A 1 -21.49 30.44 -7.24
N VAL A 2 -20.72 29.62 -6.49
CA VAL A 2 -21.29 28.65 -5.56
C VAL A 2 -21.72 29.41 -4.29
N ASN A 3 -22.97 29.22 -3.87
CA ASN A 3 -23.47 29.82 -2.62
C ASN A 3 -22.68 29.25 -1.44
N PRO A 4 -22.00 30.08 -0.60
CA PRO A 4 -21.17 29.61 0.51
C PRO A 4 -21.94 28.78 1.55
N LEU A 5 -23.22 29.01 1.72
CA LEU A 5 -24.07 28.19 2.61
C LEU A 5 -24.26 26.76 2.10
N HIS A 6 -24.37 26.58 0.80
CA HIS A 6 -24.45 25.25 0.18
C HIS A 6 -23.09 24.51 0.20
N ALA A 7 -21.97 25.24 0.11
CA ALA A 7 -20.63 24.66 0.23
C ALA A 7 -20.38 24.11 1.65
N SER A 8 -20.79 24.83 2.70
CA SER A 8 -20.66 24.37 4.08
C SER A 8 -21.51 23.13 4.38
N ALA A 9 -22.77 23.08 3.92
CA ALA A 9 -23.63 21.92 4.09
C ALA A 9 -23.10 20.69 3.35
N ARG A 10 -22.56 20.85 2.13
CA ARG A 10 -21.92 19.77 1.38
C ARG A 10 -20.65 19.26 2.06
N ASN A 11 -19.82 20.14 2.62
CA ASN A 11 -18.63 19.73 3.39
C ASN A 11 -19.01 18.91 4.62
N GLN A 12 -20.02 19.33 5.39
CA GLN A 12 -20.49 18.54 6.53
C GLN A 12 -21.06 17.18 6.10
N ALA A 13 -21.81 17.13 5.01
CA ALA A 13 -22.34 15.87 4.47
C ALA A 13 -21.21 14.92 4.04
N LEU A 14 -20.13 15.41 3.41
CA LEU A 14 -18.95 14.62 3.08
C LEU A 14 -18.21 14.13 4.32
N HIS A 15 -18.01 14.97 5.32
CA HIS A 15 -17.44 14.56 6.60
C HIS A 15 -18.28 13.49 7.29
N HIS A 16 -19.60 13.64 7.28
CA HIS A 16 -20.52 12.67 7.86
C HIS A 16 -20.47 11.34 7.09
N PHE A 17 -20.42 11.39 5.75
CA PHE A 17 -20.27 10.21 4.92
C PHE A 17 -18.99 9.47 5.25
N VAL A 18 -17.83 10.14 5.22
CA VAL A 18 -16.53 9.50 5.48
C VAL A 18 -16.43 8.95 6.91
N ALA A 19 -16.97 9.68 7.91
CA ALA A 19 -16.79 9.36 9.32
C ALA A 19 -17.88 8.43 9.90
N LYS A 20 -19.09 8.40 9.34
CA LYS A 20 -20.26 7.75 9.95
C LYS A 20 -20.98 6.74 9.05
N ALA A 21 -20.94 6.92 7.73
CA ALA A 21 -21.57 5.97 6.83
C ALA A 21 -20.80 4.64 6.82
N GLN A 22 -21.53 3.54 6.70
CA GLN A 22 -20.94 2.22 6.54
C GLN A 22 -20.60 2.01 5.06
N TRP A 23 -19.33 2.13 4.74
CA TRP A 23 -18.80 1.85 3.40
C TRP A 23 -17.53 0.98 3.53
N SER A 24 -17.25 0.21 2.51
CA SER A 24 -16.09 -0.67 2.43
C SER A 24 -15.04 -0.03 1.54
N ASP A 25 -13.85 0.20 2.05
CA ASP A 25 -12.69 0.66 1.30
C ASP A 25 -12.31 -0.33 0.19
N VAL A 26 -12.39 -1.62 0.46
CA VAL A 26 -12.15 -2.69 -0.53
C VAL A 26 -13.16 -2.58 -1.69
N GLU A 27 -14.46 -2.39 -1.40
CA GLU A 27 -15.48 -2.25 -2.44
C GLU A 27 -15.30 -0.97 -3.25
N VAL A 28 -14.92 0.13 -2.61
CA VAL A 28 -14.61 1.39 -3.30
C VAL A 28 -13.43 1.20 -4.25
N LEU A 29 -12.32 0.61 -3.79
CA LEU A 29 -11.16 0.34 -4.64
C LEU A 29 -11.50 -0.60 -5.80
N ARG A 30 -12.25 -1.66 -5.52
CA ARG A 30 -12.73 -2.58 -6.56
C ARG A 30 -13.56 -1.88 -7.63
N ARG A 31 -14.48 -0.99 -7.24
CA ARG A 31 -15.26 -0.17 -8.17
C ARG A 31 -14.40 0.77 -8.99
N VAL A 32 -13.45 1.43 -8.34
CA VAL A 32 -12.50 2.31 -9.02
C VAL A 32 -11.71 1.51 -10.07
N CYS A 33 -11.19 0.33 -9.71
CA CYS A 33 -10.49 -0.54 -10.66
C CYS A 33 -11.38 -0.92 -11.85
N GLN A 34 -12.62 -1.35 -11.60
CA GLN A 34 -13.57 -1.74 -12.65
C GLN A 34 -13.89 -0.60 -13.62
N TRP A 35 -13.90 0.63 -13.15
CA TRP A 35 -14.23 1.79 -14.00
C TRP A 35 -13.02 2.37 -14.71
N VAL A 36 -11.85 2.41 -14.06
CA VAL A 36 -10.69 3.13 -14.58
C VAL A 36 -9.78 2.23 -15.41
N VAL A 37 -9.48 1.02 -14.92
CA VAL A 37 -8.51 0.13 -15.56
C VAL A 37 -8.87 -0.20 -17.03
N PRO A 38 -10.15 -0.41 -17.42
CA PRO A 38 -10.50 -0.64 -18.82
C PRO A 38 -10.21 0.54 -19.76
N HIS A 39 -10.06 1.74 -19.20
CA HIS A 39 -9.75 2.96 -19.98
C HIS A 39 -8.25 3.31 -19.98
N MET A 40 -7.42 2.57 -19.22
CA MET A 40 -5.98 2.75 -19.23
C MET A 40 -5.38 2.09 -20.48
N ASN A 41 -4.45 2.79 -21.12
CA ASN A 41 -3.78 2.29 -22.32
C ASN A 41 -2.41 1.68 -21.95
N PHE A 42 -2.31 0.37 -22.02
CA PHE A 42 -1.09 -0.40 -21.73
C PHE A 42 -0.29 -0.79 -22.98
N SER A 43 -0.59 -0.22 -24.16
CA SER A 43 0.12 -0.54 -25.42
C SER A 43 1.62 -0.26 -25.37
N ARG A 44 2.06 0.68 -24.52
CA ARG A 44 3.48 1.01 -24.28
C ARG A 44 4.03 0.42 -22.98
N GLY A 45 3.28 -0.48 -22.35
CA GLY A 45 3.62 -1.10 -21.08
C GLY A 45 2.76 -0.63 -19.93
N GLY A 46 2.83 -1.40 -18.83
CA GLY A 46 2.18 -1.09 -17.58
C GLY A 46 3.07 -1.47 -16.41
N TRP A 47 2.86 -0.84 -15.28
CA TRP A 47 3.64 -1.05 -14.07
C TRP A 47 2.76 -1.17 -12.85
N TRP A 48 3.12 -2.10 -11.96
CA TRP A 48 2.64 -2.18 -10.60
C TRP A 48 3.62 -1.42 -9.70
N ILE A 49 3.23 -0.28 -9.18
CA ILE A 49 4.07 0.52 -8.29
C ILE A 49 3.68 0.24 -6.86
N ILE A 50 4.62 -0.26 -6.06
CA ILE A 50 4.46 -0.51 -4.63
C ILE A 50 5.18 0.59 -3.87
N ASP A 51 4.46 1.24 -2.97
CA ASP A 51 5.01 2.33 -2.16
C ASP A 51 4.28 2.48 -0.82
N ASP A 52 4.93 3.20 0.09
CA ASP A 52 4.41 3.58 1.39
C ASP A 52 3.94 5.04 1.39
N THR A 53 2.75 5.30 1.89
CA THR A 53 2.31 6.66 2.15
C THR A 53 2.24 6.93 3.65
N GLY A 54 3.03 7.89 4.12
CA GLY A 54 3.03 8.34 5.51
C GLY A 54 2.10 9.52 5.73
N PHE A 55 1.16 9.39 6.68
CA PHE A 55 0.22 10.46 7.08
C PHE A 55 0.62 11.01 8.45
N PRO A 56 1.21 12.22 8.53
CA PRO A 56 1.60 12.82 9.81
C PRO A 56 0.42 12.95 10.77
N LYS A 57 0.65 12.65 12.04
CA LYS A 57 -0.36 12.75 13.11
C LYS A 57 0.22 13.45 14.34
N LYS A 58 -0.54 14.40 14.89
CA LYS A 58 -0.15 15.08 16.15
C LYS A 58 -0.44 14.23 17.39
N GLY A 59 -1.49 13.41 17.33
CA GLY A 59 -1.95 12.56 18.43
C GLY A 59 -1.31 11.17 18.44
N VAL A 60 -1.78 10.33 19.38
CA VAL A 60 -1.32 8.95 19.57
C VAL A 60 -2.45 7.91 19.48
N HIS A 61 -3.69 8.37 19.24
CA HIS A 61 -4.88 7.52 19.30
C HIS A 61 -5.36 7.00 17.95
N SER A 62 -4.91 7.59 16.82
CA SER A 62 -5.28 7.06 15.49
C SER A 62 -4.68 5.68 15.30
N VAL A 63 -5.47 4.74 14.77
CA VAL A 63 -5.03 3.34 14.54
C VAL A 63 -3.74 3.29 13.73
N GLY A 64 -2.76 2.53 14.19
CA GLY A 64 -1.47 2.37 13.51
C GLY A 64 -0.49 3.55 13.65
N VAL A 65 -0.84 4.60 14.42
CA VAL A 65 0.09 5.71 14.63
C VAL A 65 1.28 5.27 15.49
N ALA A 66 2.48 5.47 14.99
CA ALA A 66 3.73 5.19 15.69
C ALA A 66 4.80 6.19 15.23
N ARG A 67 5.93 6.25 15.96
CA ARG A 67 7.12 6.94 15.48
C ARG A 67 7.80 6.05 14.44
N GLN A 68 7.67 6.41 13.17
CA GLN A 68 8.19 5.68 12.03
C GLN A 68 8.58 6.65 10.91
N TYR A 69 9.26 6.18 9.88
CA TYR A 69 9.61 7.03 8.76
C TYR A 69 8.35 7.54 8.06
N CYS A 70 8.25 8.84 7.90
CA CYS A 70 7.17 9.52 7.20
C CYS A 70 7.72 10.14 5.91
N GLY A 71 7.47 9.51 4.77
CA GLY A 71 7.97 9.98 3.48
C GLY A 71 7.56 11.43 3.16
N MET A 72 6.34 11.83 3.54
CA MET A 72 5.86 13.20 3.38
C MET A 72 6.71 14.25 4.13
N LEU A 73 7.33 13.87 5.26
CA LEU A 73 8.17 14.75 6.08
C LEU A 73 9.67 14.51 5.86
N GLY A 74 10.06 13.46 5.13
CA GLY A 74 11.45 13.07 4.92
C GLY A 74 12.21 12.66 6.20
N LYS A 75 11.51 12.31 7.28
CA LYS A 75 12.10 11.99 8.59
C LYS A 75 11.24 11.02 9.39
N GLN A 76 11.80 10.51 10.50
CA GLN A 76 11.02 9.77 11.47
C GLN A 76 10.16 10.73 12.31
N ASP A 77 8.85 10.51 12.27
CA ASP A 77 7.88 11.28 13.05
C ASP A 77 6.65 10.41 13.38
N LYS A 78 5.73 10.95 14.19
CA LYS A 78 4.44 10.29 14.45
C LYS A 78 3.59 10.32 13.18
N CYS A 79 3.35 9.17 12.61
CA CYS A 79 2.51 9.03 11.41
C CYS A 79 1.77 7.69 11.40
N GLN A 80 0.71 7.63 10.62
CA GLN A 80 0.16 6.38 10.07
C GLN A 80 0.87 6.11 8.76
N VAL A 81 1.09 4.84 8.43
CA VAL A 81 1.64 4.45 7.13
C VAL A 81 0.67 3.50 6.45
N ALA A 82 0.43 3.69 5.18
CA ALA A 82 -0.31 2.75 4.37
C ALA A 82 0.57 2.22 3.23
N VAL A 83 0.47 0.94 2.98
CA VAL A 83 1.08 0.27 1.83
C VAL A 83 0.09 0.30 0.68
N SER A 84 0.51 0.75 -0.47
CA SER A 84 -0.31 0.82 -1.68
C SER A 84 0.30 0.07 -2.84
N VAL A 85 -0.56 -0.47 -3.68
CA VAL A 85 -0.22 -0.93 -5.03
C VAL A 85 -0.97 -0.03 -6.01
N SER A 86 -0.24 0.64 -6.88
CA SER A 86 -0.79 1.47 -7.94
C SER A 86 -0.54 0.81 -9.30
N LEU A 87 -1.53 0.84 -10.17
CA LEU A 87 -1.39 0.47 -11.56
C LEU A 87 -1.10 1.73 -12.39
N ALA A 88 -0.02 1.71 -13.15
CA ALA A 88 0.46 2.84 -13.91
C ALA A 88 0.64 2.51 -15.40
N CYS A 89 0.46 3.52 -16.24
CA CYS A 89 0.77 3.53 -17.67
C CYS A 89 1.24 4.93 -18.05
N ASP A 90 1.56 5.16 -19.32
CA ASP A 90 1.99 6.50 -19.82
C ASP A 90 1.00 7.64 -19.55
N GLN A 91 -0.27 7.32 -19.37
CA GLN A 91 -1.32 8.31 -19.13
C GLN A 91 -1.43 8.73 -17.66
N GLY A 92 -0.95 7.91 -16.73
CA GLY A 92 -1.01 8.17 -15.30
C GLY A 92 -1.01 6.91 -14.46
N SER A 93 -1.25 7.08 -13.16
CA SER A 93 -1.32 5.98 -12.20
C SER A 93 -2.54 6.11 -11.30
N ILE A 94 -3.04 4.97 -10.83
CA ILE A 94 -4.15 4.89 -9.91
C ILE A 94 -3.88 3.83 -8.83
N PRO A 95 -4.09 4.13 -7.54
CA PRO A 95 -4.02 3.12 -6.50
C PRO A 95 -5.17 2.11 -6.68
N VAL A 96 -4.82 0.84 -6.76
CA VAL A 96 -5.75 -0.28 -6.95
C VAL A 96 -5.85 -1.17 -5.72
N ALA A 97 -4.89 -1.08 -4.82
CA ALA A 97 -4.95 -1.66 -3.49
C ALA A 97 -4.30 -0.73 -2.47
N TRP A 98 -4.85 -0.74 -1.27
CA TRP A 98 -4.38 0.11 -0.18
C TRP A 98 -4.67 -0.54 1.16
N GLN A 99 -3.68 -0.62 2.04
CA GLN A 99 -3.86 -1.17 3.38
C GLN A 99 -3.07 -0.39 4.41
N LEU A 100 -3.73 -0.02 5.51
CA LEU A 100 -3.07 0.58 6.65
C LEU A 100 -2.11 -0.42 7.30
N TYR A 101 -0.85 -0.02 7.46
CA TYR A 101 0.14 -0.78 8.21
C TYR A 101 -0.14 -0.67 9.70
N LEU A 102 -0.29 -1.81 10.37
CA LEU A 102 -0.44 -1.87 11.82
C LEU A 102 0.91 -2.27 12.43
N PRO A 103 1.64 -1.35 13.10
CA PRO A 103 2.91 -1.69 13.76
C PRO A 103 2.74 -2.82 14.78
N GLN A 104 3.82 -3.56 15.03
CA GLN A 104 3.79 -4.71 15.93
C GLN A 104 3.30 -4.37 17.33
N ASP A 105 3.74 -3.24 17.89
CA ASP A 105 3.28 -2.75 19.20
C ASP A 105 1.76 -2.55 19.25
N TRP A 106 1.17 -2.07 18.16
CA TRP A 106 -0.27 -1.95 18.03
C TRP A 106 -0.96 -3.32 17.94
N ALA A 107 -0.38 -4.24 17.17
CA ALA A 107 -0.97 -5.56 16.95
C ALA A 107 -0.98 -6.39 18.25
N GLN A 108 -0.03 -6.16 19.14
CA GLN A 108 0.12 -6.86 20.42
C GLN A 108 -0.64 -6.21 21.58
N ASP A 109 -1.05 -4.95 21.45
CA ASP A 109 -1.79 -4.21 22.49
C ASP A 109 -3.30 -4.46 22.37
N ALA A 110 -3.79 -5.49 23.05
CA ALA A 110 -5.21 -5.89 23.01
C ALA A 110 -6.15 -4.78 23.51
N GLU A 111 -5.77 -4.07 24.57
CA GLU A 111 -6.58 -2.99 25.13
C GLU A 111 -6.70 -1.79 24.17
N ARG A 112 -5.58 -1.43 23.56
CA ARG A 112 -5.55 -0.36 22.56
C ARG A 112 -6.38 -0.71 21.35
N ARG A 113 -6.28 -1.95 20.85
CA ARG A 113 -7.10 -2.47 19.73
C ARG A 113 -8.59 -2.41 20.05
N LYS A 114 -8.99 -2.93 21.22
CA LYS A 114 -10.38 -2.91 21.67
C LYS A 114 -10.94 -1.48 21.73
N ARG A 115 -10.19 -0.58 22.35
CA ARG A 115 -10.59 0.83 22.51
C ARG A 115 -10.74 1.57 21.18
N THR A 116 -9.96 1.19 20.17
CA THR A 116 -9.95 1.83 18.85
C THR A 116 -10.72 1.07 17.79
N GLY A 117 -11.37 -0.03 18.14
CA GLY A 117 -12.20 -0.83 17.24
C GLY A 117 -11.42 -1.59 16.16
N VAL A 118 -10.14 -1.91 16.40
CA VAL A 118 -9.37 -2.76 15.47
C VAL A 118 -9.93 -4.17 15.51
N PRO A 119 -10.40 -4.73 14.37
CA PRO A 119 -10.96 -6.08 14.33
C PRO A 119 -9.97 -7.15 14.81
N GLU A 120 -10.46 -8.18 15.48
CA GLU A 120 -9.62 -9.28 15.94
C GLU A 120 -8.94 -10.05 14.81
N SER A 121 -9.54 -10.06 13.62
CA SER A 121 -8.99 -10.69 12.42
C SER A 121 -7.72 -10.00 11.90
N VAL A 122 -7.53 -8.72 12.20
CA VAL A 122 -6.33 -7.99 11.79
C VAL A 122 -5.13 -8.49 12.58
N ARG A 123 -4.11 -8.99 11.89
CA ARG A 123 -2.84 -9.47 12.46
C ARG A 123 -1.70 -8.57 12.03
N PHE A 124 -0.58 -8.67 12.76
CA PHE A 124 0.66 -8.04 12.31
C PHE A 124 1.10 -8.66 10.97
N ALA A 125 1.48 -7.80 10.05
CA ALA A 125 2.15 -8.17 8.81
C ALA A 125 3.20 -7.10 8.50
N THR A 126 4.34 -7.51 7.97
CA THR A 126 5.34 -6.57 7.45
C THR A 126 4.80 -5.86 6.22
N LYS A 127 5.39 -4.74 5.86
CA LYS A 127 4.98 -4.00 4.65
C LYS A 127 5.14 -4.84 3.38
N THR A 128 6.21 -5.63 3.29
CA THR A 128 6.45 -6.56 2.19
C THR A 128 5.38 -7.66 2.12
N GLN A 129 4.96 -8.20 3.27
CA GLN A 129 3.85 -9.17 3.33
C GLN A 129 2.52 -8.56 2.91
N ILE A 130 2.24 -7.31 3.32
CA ILE A 130 1.03 -6.59 2.89
C ILE A 130 1.03 -6.41 1.37
N ALA A 131 2.13 -5.92 0.79
CA ALA A 131 2.26 -5.73 -0.65
C ALA A 131 2.07 -7.04 -1.43
N LEU A 132 2.69 -8.14 -0.98
CA LEU A 132 2.52 -9.45 -1.60
C LEU A 132 1.08 -9.97 -1.51
N HIS A 133 0.41 -9.74 -0.38
CA HIS A 133 -1.00 -10.10 -0.24
C HIS A 133 -1.87 -9.31 -1.22
N GLN A 134 -1.67 -8.00 -1.32
CA GLN A 134 -2.38 -7.14 -2.28
C GLN A 134 -2.18 -7.62 -3.73
N LEU A 135 -0.93 -7.90 -4.14
CA LEU A 135 -0.64 -8.41 -5.48
C LEU A 135 -1.34 -9.76 -5.75
N ARG A 136 -1.28 -10.71 -4.81
CA ARG A 136 -1.97 -12.01 -4.96
C ARG A 136 -3.47 -11.83 -5.13
N THR A 137 -4.08 -10.96 -4.34
CA THR A 137 -5.51 -10.66 -4.44
C THR A 137 -5.85 -10.08 -5.81
N LEU A 138 -5.14 -9.04 -6.25
CA LEU A 138 -5.36 -8.41 -7.56
C LEU A 138 -5.21 -9.42 -8.71
N LEU A 139 -4.18 -10.27 -8.67
CA LEU A 139 -3.97 -11.31 -9.69
C LEU A 139 -5.08 -12.37 -9.67
N SER A 140 -5.56 -12.75 -8.49
CA SER A 140 -6.67 -13.70 -8.37
C SER A 140 -8.01 -13.15 -8.87
N GLU A 141 -8.17 -11.83 -8.83
CA GLU A 141 -9.30 -11.10 -9.40
C GLU A 141 -9.17 -10.81 -10.91
N GLY A 142 -8.12 -11.33 -11.54
CA GLY A 142 -7.91 -11.22 -12.98
C GLY A 142 -7.20 -9.96 -13.44
N ALA A 143 -6.56 -9.23 -12.54
CA ALA A 143 -5.79 -8.05 -12.92
C ALA A 143 -4.63 -8.41 -13.86
N PRO A 144 -4.30 -7.55 -14.84
CA PRO A 144 -3.24 -7.83 -15.82
C PRO A 144 -1.85 -7.90 -15.16
N ARG A 145 -1.00 -8.79 -15.67
CA ARG A 145 0.37 -8.93 -15.19
C ARG A 145 1.25 -7.85 -15.80
N HIS A 146 1.82 -7.01 -14.95
CA HIS A 146 2.77 -5.97 -15.35
C HIS A 146 4.05 -6.07 -14.52
N CYS A 147 5.09 -5.33 -14.93
CA CYS A 147 6.34 -5.27 -14.19
C CYS A 147 6.11 -4.57 -12.83
N VAL A 148 6.62 -5.17 -11.75
CA VAL A 148 6.55 -4.60 -10.41
C VAL A 148 7.71 -3.65 -10.18
N LEU A 149 7.40 -2.45 -9.72
CA LEU A 149 8.37 -1.44 -9.30
C LEU A 149 8.23 -1.20 -7.80
N ALA A 150 9.34 -1.23 -7.07
CA ALA A 150 9.38 -0.89 -5.65
C ALA A 150 10.75 -0.31 -5.28
N ASP A 151 10.79 0.44 -4.21
CA ASP A 151 12.02 1.02 -3.69
C ASP A 151 12.88 -0.01 -2.91
N ALA A 152 14.00 0.45 -2.35
CA ALA A 152 14.91 -0.39 -1.57
C ALA A 152 14.30 -0.86 -0.23
N GLY A 153 13.27 -0.19 0.29
CA GLY A 153 12.55 -0.64 1.48
C GLY A 153 11.85 -1.99 1.28
N TYR A 154 11.49 -2.30 0.04
CA TYR A 154 10.93 -3.59 -0.37
C TYR A 154 11.98 -4.50 -1.01
N GLY A 155 12.81 -3.92 -1.88
CA GLY A 155 13.70 -4.69 -2.74
C GLY A 155 14.87 -5.35 -2.02
N VAL A 156 15.26 -4.93 -0.82
CA VAL A 156 16.30 -5.62 -0.01
C VAL A 156 15.80 -6.95 0.59
N ASP A 157 14.49 -7.13 0.71
CA ASP A 157 13.90 -8.36 1.23
C ASP A 157 13.96 -9.47 0.17
N THR A 158 14.82 -10.48 0.40
CA THR A 158 14.99 -11.62 -0.50
C THR A 158 13.71 -12.44 -0.65
N ALA A 159 12.95 -12.62 0.43
CA ALA A 159 11.69 -13.36 0.39
C ALA A 159 10.64 -12.62 -0.45
N PHE A 160 10.65 -11.28 -0.43
CA PHE A 160 9.81 -10.47 -1.30
C PHE A 160 10.14 -10.68 -2.78
N ARG A 161 11.41 -10.60 -3.17
CA ARG A 161 11.84 -10.82 -4.55
C ARG A 161 11.53 -12.24 -5.03
N GLN A 162 11.78 -13.25 -4.18
CA GLN A 162 11.46 -14.64 -4.50
C GLN A 162 9.94 -14.82 -4.72
N ALA A 163 9.11 -14.25 -3.84
CA ALA A 163 7.67 -14.36 -3.99
C ALA A 163 7.15 -13.69 -5.28
N LEU A 164 7.76 -12.59 -5.74
CA LEU A 164 7.45 -12.00 -7.05
C LEU A 164 7.79 -12.95 -8.19
N SER A 165 8.97 -13.60 -8.13
CA SER A 165 9.39 -14.61 -9.10
C SER A 165 8.44 -15.81 -9.12
N ASP A 166 8.05 -16.33 -7.95
CA ASP A 166 7.11 -17.45 -7.80
C ASP A 166 5.71 -17.13 -8.36
N MET A 167 5.29 -15.86 -8.28
CA MET A 167 4.08 -15.39 -8.95
C MET A 167 4.22 -15.21 -10.46
N GLY A 168 5.41 -15.42 -11.03
CA GLY A 168 5.70 -15.18 -12.45
C GLY A 168 5.64 -13.71 -12.85
N LEU A 169 5.97 -12.80 -11.93
CA LEU A 169 6.00 -11.36 -12.18
C LEU A 169 7.43 -10.91 -12.49
N HIS A 170 7.58 -10.12 -13.54
CA HIS A 170 8.80 -9.34 -13.73
C HIS A 170 8.84 -8.19 -12.73
N TYR A 171 10.03 -7.82 -12.28
CA TYR A 171 10.17 -6.71 -11.34
C TYR A 171 11.48 -5.95 -11.54
N ALA A 172 11.46 -4.67 -11.21
CA ALA A 172 12.63 -3.83 -11.03
C ALA A 172 12.50 -3.15 -9.66
N VAL A 173 13.39 -3.52 -8.73
CA VAL A 173 13.32 -3.04 -7.34
C VAL A 173 14.64 -2.41 -6.93
N GLY A 174 14.54 -1.36 -6.13
CA GLY A 174 15.70 -0.75 -5.48
C GLY A 174 16.38 -1.76 -4.55
N VAL A 175 17.70 -1.71 -4.48
CA VAL A 175 18.49 -2.45 -3.51
C VAL A 175 19.55 -1.54 -2.89
N THR A 176 20.06 -1.89 -1.72
CA THR A 176 21.18 -1.17 -1.11
C THR A 176 22.52 -1.75 -1.58
N SER A 177 23.60 -1.01 -1.41
CA SER A 177 24.96 -1.45 -1.72
C SER A 177 25.42 -2.67 -0.89
N ALA A 178 24.68 -3.04 0.15
CA ALA A 178 24.95 -4.23 0.97
C ALA A 178 24.41 -5.53 0.35
N VAL A 179 23.62 -5.46 -0.73
CA VAL A 179 23.12 -6.66 -1.41
C VAL A 179 24.23 -7.29 -2.22
N VAL A 180 24.51 -8.56 -1.93
CA VAL A 180 25.47 -9.37 -2.67
C VAL A 180 24.78 -9.98 -3.87
N VAL A 181 25.41 -9.90 -5.03
CA VAL A 181 24.93 -10.48 -6.29
C VAL A 181 25.99 -11.40 -6.89
N TRP A 182 25.55 -12.41 -7.63
CA TRP A 182 26.42 -13.34 -8.35
C TRP A 182 26.24 -13.15 -9.85
N PRO A 183 27.28 -13.30 -10.65
CA PRO A 183 27.15 -13.33 -12.10
C PRO A 183 26.19 -14.45 -12.55
N PRO A 184 25.53 -14.31 -13.70
CA PRO A 184 24.70 -15.38 -14.26
C PRO A 184 25.48 -16.70 -14.38
N GLY A 185 24.89 -17.81 -13.96
CA GLY A 185 25.48 -19.14 -14.02
C GLY A 185 26.45 -19.48 -12.87
N VAL A 186 26.67 -18.57 -11.93
CA VAL A 186 27.43 -18.84 -10.72
C VAL A 186 26.46 -19.15 -9.57
N GLU A 187 26.63 -20.30 -8.92
CA GLU A 187 25.85 -20.64 -7.73
C GLU A 187 26.29 -19.78 -6.54
N PRO A 188 25.34 -19.25 -5.76
CA PRO A 188 25.65 -18.56 -4.52
C PRO A 188 26.38 -19.48 -3.56
N LEU A 189 27.52 -19.04 -3.06
CA LEU A 189 28.18 -19.76 -1.95
C LEU A 189 27.31 -19.65 -0.71
N PRO A 190 27.13 -20.75 0.06
CA PRO A 190 26.46 -20.69 1.33
C PRO A 190 27.20 -19.72 2.27
N PRO A 191 26.47 -19.01 3.16
CA PRO A 191 27.06 -18.09 4.12
C PRO A 191 27.98 -18.79 5.10
#